data_f54221798f86a9eab5d003e823c66bb5
#
_entry.id   f54221798f86a9eab5d003e823c66bb5
#
_cell.length_a   1.000
_cell.length_b   1.000
_cell.length_c   1.000
_cell.angle_alpha   90.00
_cell.angle_beta   90.00
_cell.angle_gamma   90.00
#
_symmetry.space_group_name_H-M   'P 1'
#
loop_
_entity.id
_entity.type
_entity.pdbx_description
1 polymer ?
#
loop_
_entity_poly.entity_id
_entity_poly.type
_entity_poly.pdbx_seq_one_letter_code
_entity_poly.pdbx_strand_id
1 'polypeptide(L)'
;MTRSAPFAFAAALLLAGCGQSDADRLSDLANELDAARQAELNAPAPQSATTPSGLRFETLAPGNGPRPQLGQPVLVTYEGRLADGTVFDASEQPVPMVVGQLIPGFNEGLLMMNKGGRYRLRIPPALGYGERGAGGGVIPPNAELDFTVTLVDIASSGPARMLPPSDN
;
A
#
# COMPACT_ATOMS: atom_id res chain seq x y z
N MET A 1 -16.82 -25.46 -13.57
CA MET A 1 -17.21 -25.83 -12.20
C MET A 1 -16.74 -24.72 -11.28
N THR A 2 -17.61 -23.77 -11.07
CA THR A 2 -17.43 -22.54 -10.30
C THR A 2 -17.62 -22.85 -8.82
N ARG A 3 -16.58 -22.67 -8.00
CA ARG A 3 -16.70 -22.70 -6.54
C ARG A 3 -16.72 -21.27 -6.00
N SER A 4 -17.93 -20.75 -5.84
CA SER A 4 -18.20 -19.58 -5.00
C SER A 4 -17.93 -19.94 -3.54
N ALA A 5 -17.08 -19.19 -2.87
CA ALA A 5 -16.96 -19.21 -1.41
C ALA A 5 -18.07 -18.32 -0.82
N PRO A 6 -18.83 -18.80 0.17
CA PRO A 6 -19.83 -17.97 0.83
C PRO A 6 -19.18 -17.05 1.85
N PHE A 7 -19.46 -15.77 1.72
CA PHE A 7 -19.30 -14.79 2.80
C PHE A 7 -20.24 -15.18 3.95
N ALA A 8 -19.71 -15.76 5.00
CA ALA A 8 -20.45 -16.00 6.22
C ALA A 8 -20.49 -14.71 7.03
N PHE A 9 -21.55 -13.92 6.84
CA PHE A 9 -21.96 -12.91 7.80
C PHE A 9 -22.56 -13.67 9.00
N ALA A 10 -21.76 -13.89 10.04
CA ALA A 10 -22.26 -14.33 11.33
C ALA A 10 -22.76 -13.10 12.09
N ALA A 11 -24.05 -12.78 11.89
CA ALA A 11 -24.79 -11.90 12.79
C ALA A 11 -25.10 -12.68 14.06
N ALA A 12 -24.21 -12.65 15.05
CA ALA A 12 -24.51 -13.11 16.38
C ALA A 12 -25.25 -12.01 17.15
N LEU A 13 -26.58 -12.04 17.07
CA LEU A 13 -27.46 -11.26 17.93
C LEU A 13 -27.54 -12.02 19.29
N LEU A 14 -26.71 -11.64 20.26
CA LEU A 14 -26.86 -12.06 21.64
C LEU A 14 -27.42 -10.91 22.46
N LEU A 15 -28.71 -11.02 22.73
CA LEU A 15 -29.40 -10.35 23.84
C LEU A 15 -28.83 -10.89 25.16
N ALA A 16 -28.07 -10.08 25.88
CA ALA A 16 -27.80 -10.28 27.29
C ALA A 16 -27.60 -8.92 27.99
N GLY A 17 -28.57 -8.45 28.67
CA GLY A 17 -28.59 -8.06 30.07
C GLY A 17 -27.86 -6.77 30.47
N CYS A 18 -28.64 -5.75 30.75
CA CYS A 18 -28.49 -4.75 31.84
C CYS A 18 -27.07 -4.52 32.41
N GLY A 19 -26.46 -3.34 32.14
CA GLY A 19 -25.45 -2.79 33.00
C GLY A 19 -24.20 -2.23 32.36
N GLN A 20 -24.05 -2.29 31.05
CA GLN A 20 -22.90 -1.63 30.39
C GLN A 20 -23.25 -0.18 30.07
N SER A 21 -22.39 0.72 30.54
CA SER A 21 -22.51 2.14 30.20
C SER A 21 -22.31 2.35 28.69
N ASP A 22 -22.93 3.38 28.13
CA ASP A 22 -22.76 3.71 26.71
C ASP A 22 -21.28 3.96 26.37
N ALA A 23 -20.47 4.35 27.34
CA ALA A 23 -19.03 4.54 27.21
C ALA A 23 -18.28 3.20 27.00
N ASP A 24 -18.70 2.11 27.67
CA ASP A 24 -18.10 0.79 27.49
C ASP A 24 -18.40 0.25 26.09
N ARG A 25 -19.63 0.44 25.61
CA ARG A 25 -20.02 0.04 24.25
C ARG A 25 -19.25 0.79 23.16
N LEU A 26 -18.99 2.09 23.37
CA LEU A 26 -18.21 2.89 22.43
C LEU A 26 -16.74 2.44 22.39
N SER A 27 -16.18 2.07 23.54
CA SER A 27 -14.81 1.56 23.61
C SER A 27 -14.67 0.18 22.96
N ASP A 28 -15.66 -0.69 23.13
CA ASP A 28 -15.68 -2.00 22.48
C ASP A 28 -15.80 -1.89 20.98
N LEU A 29 -16.66 -1.01 20.47
CA LEU A 29 -16.79 -0.72 19.05
C LEU A 29 -15.50 -0.12 18.45
N ALA A 30 -14.85 0.78 19.18
CA ALA A 30 -13.57 1.36 18.76
C ALA A 30 -12.48 0.28 18.66
N ASN A 31 -12.39 -0.60 19.65
CA ASN A 31 -11.43 -1.71 19.66
C ASN A 31 -11.72 -2.73 18.54
N GLU A 32 -12.99 -3.01 18.26
CA GLU A 32 -13.38 -3.90 17.16
C GLU A 32 -13.04 -3.31 15.80
N LEU A 33 -13.28 -2.01 15.61
CA LEU A 33 -12.89 -1.29 14.39
C LEU A 33 -11.37 -1.26 14.20
N ASP A 34 -10.61 -1.01 15.26
CA ASP A 34 -9.15 -1.01 15.21
C ASP A 34 -8.61 -2.41 14.92
N ALA A 35 -9.18 -3.44 15.51
CA ALA A 35 -8.80 -4.84 15.25
C ALA A 35 -9.11 -5.24 13.80
N ALA A 36 -10.28 -4.87 13.27
CA ALA A 36 -10.67 -5.13 11.89
C ALA A 36 -9.73 -4.40 10.90
N ARG A 37 -9.42 -3.14 11.17
CA ARG A 37 -8.47 -2.34 10.38
C ARG A 37 -7.06 -2.96 10.40
N GLN A 38 -6.62 -3.42 11.56
CA GLN A 38 -5.30 -4.05 11.70
C GLN A 38 -5.24 -5.39 10.97
N ALA A 39 -6.33 -6.17 10.98
CA ALA A 39 -6.42 -7.41 10.23
C ALA A 39 -6.34 -7.17 8.71
N GLU A 40 -6.97 -6.11 8.21
CA GLU A 40 -6.90 -5.72 6.80
C GLU A 40 -5.48 -5.29 6.40
N LEU A 41 -4.80 -4.50 7.23
CA LEU A 41 -3.41 -4.07 7.00
C LEU A 41 -2.42 -5.26 7.00
N ASN A 42 -2.71 -6.31 7.76
CA ASN A 42 -1.88 -7.50 7.85
C ASN A 42 -2.29 -8.60 6.85
N ALA A 43 -3.37 -8.41 6.11
CA ALA A 43 -3.78 -9.38 5.10
C ALA A 43 -2.69 -9.54 4.02
N PRO A 44 -2.44 -10.76 3.52
CA PRO A 44 -1.44 -10.98 2.48
C PRO A 44 -1.82 -10.21 1.21
N ALA A 45 -0.80 -9.68 0.52
CA ALA A 45 -1.00 -9.03 -0.77
C ALA A 45 -1.56 -10.04 -1.80
N PRO A 46 -2.44 -9.60 -2.72
CA PRO A 46 -2.94 -10.47 -3.77
C PRO A 46 -1.79 -10.96 -4.64
N GLN A 47 -1.86 -12.21 -5.11
CA GLN A 47 -0.82 -12.82 -5.97
C GLN A 47 -0.70 -12.05 -7.29
N SER A 48 -1.83 -11.77 -7.91
CA SER A 48 -1.94 -10.83 -9.04
C SER A 48 -3.33 -10.21 -9.04
N ALA A 49 -3.40 -8.95 -9.39
CA ALA A 49 -4.67 -8.21 -9.50
C ALA A 49 -4.59 -7.17 -10.61
N THR A 50 -5.72 -6.93 -11.25
CA THR A 50 -5.92 -5.74 -12.07
C THR A 50 -6.98 -4.90 -11.37
N THR A 51 -6.62 -3.70 -10.99
CA THR A 51 -7.53 -2.80 -10.29
C THR A 51 -8.53 -2.15 -11.25
N PRO A 52 -9.63 -1.59 -10.75
CA PRO A 52 -10.58 -0.84 -11.58
C PRO A 52 -9.97 0.36 -12.32
N SER A 53 -8.89 0.94 -11.78
CA SER A 53 -8.12 2.02 -12.40
C SER A 53 -7.25 1.56 -13.57
N GLY A 54 -7.02 0.24 -13.70
CA GLY A 54 -6.22 -0.38 -14.74
C GLY A 54 -4.77 -0.70 -14.32
N LEU A 55 -4.40 -0.45 -13.06
CA LEU A 55 -3.12 -0.90 -12.54
C LEU A 55 -3.06 -2.43 -12.53
N ARG A 56 -1.97 -3.01 -13.05
CA ARG A 56 -1.70 -4.43 -12.92
C ARG A 56 -0.64 -4.64 -11.84
N PHE A 57 -1.04 -5.36 -10.83
CA PHE A 57 -0.24 -5.69 -9.65
C PHE A 57 0.12 -7.18 -9.65
N GLU A 58 1.38 -7.51 -9.41
CA GLU A 58 1.87 -8.88 -9.32
C GLU A 58 2.81 -9.03 -8.12
N THR A 59 2.59 -10.05 -7.30
CA THR A 59 3.48 -10.38 -6.18
C THR A 59 4.57 -11.33 -6.67
N LEU A 60 5.79 -10.86 -6.69
CA LEU A 60 6.99 -11.65 -7.03
C LEU A 60 7.50 -12.42 -5.81
N ALA A 61 7.47 -11.78 -4.64
CA ALA A 61 7.76 -12.39 -3.36
C ALA A 61 6.85 -11.76 -2.30
N PRO A 62 6.06 -12.55 -1.55
CA PRO A 62 5.15 -12.00 -0.55
C PRO A 62 5.91 -11.43 0.63
N GLY A 63 5.44 -10.28 1.14
CA GLY A 63 5.87 -9.73 2.42
C GLY A 63 4.98 -10.24 3.56
N ASN A 64 5.52 -10.22 4.77
CA ASN A 64 4.82 -10.68 5.98
C ASN A 64 4.46 -9.53 6.93
N GLY A 65 4.90 -8.31 6.62
CA GLY A 65 4.61 -7.13 7.44
C GLY A 65 3.30 -6.45 7.06
N PRO A 66 2.94 -5.39 7.77
CA PRO A 66 1.73 -4.60 7.49
C PRO A 66 1.83 -3.89 6.13
N ARG A 67 0.69 -3.40 5.65
CA ARG A 67 0.59 -2.51 4.50
C ARG A 67 0.78 -1.06 4.93
N PRO A 68 1.39 -0.23 4.10
CA PRO A 68 1.50 1.19 4.37
C PRO A 68 0.13 1.88 4.23
N GLN A 69 0.00 3.01 4.89
CA GLN A 69 -1.17 3.89 4.81
C GLN A 69 -0.81 5.18 4.05
N LEU A 70 -1.84 5.85 3.56
CA LEU A 70 -1.69 7.16 2.93
C LEU A 70 -0.99 8.14 3.87
N GLY A 71 -0.01 8.88 3.37
CA GLY A 71 0.80 9.82 4.14
C GLY A 71 1.95 9.20 4.92
N GLN A 72 2.07 7.86 4.97
CA GLN A 72 3.20 7.23 5.65
C GLN A 72 4.48 7.27 4.80
N PRO A 73 5.63 7.57 5.43
CA PRO A 73 6.93 7.36 4.81
C PRO A 73 7.24 5.87 4.72
N VAL A 74 7.74 5.45 3.58
CA VAL A 74 8.17 4.07 3.28
C VAL A 74 9.60 4.07 2.77
N LEU A 75 10.32 2.98 2.97
CA LEU A 75 11.62 2.73 2.35
C LEU A 75 11.44 1.67 1.28
N VAL A 76 11.79 2.00 0.05
CA VAL A 76 11.66 1.10 -1.10
C VAL A 76 12.94 1.05 -1.91
N THR A 77 13.22 -0.11 -2.49
CA THR A 77 14.10 -0.23 -3.65
C THR A 77 13.23 -0.44 -4.87
N TYR A 78 13.62 0.08 -6.01
CA TYR A 78 12.83 -0.04 -7.23
C TYR A 78 13.66 -0.01 -8.50
N GLU A 79 13.10 -0.54 -9.56
CA GLU A 79 13.57 -0.42 -10.93
C GLU A 79 12.37 -0.13 -11.82
N GLY A 80 12.43 0.97 -12.56
CA GLY A 80 11.42 1.40 -13.52
C GLY A 80 11.88 1.17 -14.96
N ARG A 81 11.06 0.48 -15.75
CA ARG A 81 11.30 0.17 -17.16
C ARG A 81 10.16 0.67 -18.03
N LEU A 82 10.50 1.01 -19.26
CA LEU A 82 9.55 1.21 -20.34
C LEU A 82 9.12 -0.14 -20.93
N ALA A 83 8.08 -0.13 -21.76
CA ALA A 83 7.58 -1.34 -22.43
C ALA A 83 8.61 -2.02 -23.34
N ASP A 84 9.60 -1.29 -23.85
CA ASP A 84 10.72 -1.81 -24.63
C ASP A 84 11.83 -2.43 -23.77
N GLY A 85 11.70 -2.38 -22.43
CA GLY A 85 12.68 -2.87 -21.48
C GLY A 85 13.75 -1.87 -21.06
N THR A 86 13.74 -0.65 -21.62
CA THR A 86 14.67 0.42 -21.24
C THR A 86 14.46 0.82 -19.78
N VAL A 87 15.51 0.75 -18.96
CA VAL A 87 15.48 1.25 -17.58
C VAL A 87 15.56 2.76 -17.63
N PHE A 88 14.57 3.46 -17.09
CA PHE A 88 14.53 4.91 -17.03
C PHE A 88 14.88 5.46 -15.64
N ASP A 89 14.69 4.65 -14.59
CA ASP A 89 15.02 5.02 -13.22
C ASP A 89 15.19 3.77 -12.36
N ALA A 90 16.13 3.77 -11.42
CA ALA A 90 16.34 2.66 -10.50
C ALA A 90 17.05 3.12 -9.23
N SER A 91 16.75 2.47 -8.12
CA SER A 91 17.50 2.59 -6.87
C SER A 91 17.66 1.23 -6.21
N GLU A 92 18.90 0.76 -6.13
CA GLU A 92 19.25 -0.48 -5.43
C GLU A 92 19.33 -0.28 -3.92
N GLN A 93 19.52 0.96 -3.47
CA GLN A 93 19.50 1.31 -2.06
C GLN A 93 18.10 1.77 -1.65
N PRO A 94 17.66 1.46 -0.43
CA PRO A 94 16.37 1.92 0.06
C PRO A 94 16.28 3.45 0.06
N VAL A 95 15.32 3.98 -0.68
CA VAL A 95 15.02 5.42 -0.73
C VAL A 95 13.71 5.72 -0.01
N PRO A 96 13.64 6.82 0.75
CA PRO A 96 12.41 7.23 1.41
C PRO A 96 11.43 7.82 0.39
N MET A 97 10.20 7.36 0.43
CA MET A 97 9.07 7.88 -0.34
C MET A 97 7.88 8.09 0.58
N VAL A 98 6.99 9.02 0.27
CA VAL A 98 5.75 9.24 1.03
C VAL A 98 4.58 8.75 0.19
N VAL A 99 3.79 7.83 0.75
CA VAL A 99 2.59 7.30 0.09
C VAL A 99 1.59 8.44 -0.14
N GLY A 100 1.19 8.64 -1.38
CA GLY A 100 0.30 9.74 -1.78
C GLY A 100 1.00 10.90 -2.48
N GLN A 101 2.34 10.95 -2.50
CA GLN A 101 3.11 12.01 -3.16
C GLN A 101 3.78 11.57 -4.47
N LEU A 102 3.43 10.40 -4.97
CA LEU A 102 3.99 9.79 -6.19
C LEU A 102 2.93 9.77 -7.30
N ILE A 103 3.29 9.23 -8.47
CA ILE A 103 2.31 9.02 -9.55
C ILE A 103 1.16 8.11 -9.04
N PRO A 104 -0.07 8.31 -9.53
CA PRO A 104 -1.26 7.62 -9.00
C PRO A 104 -1.10 6.10 -8.93
N GLY A 105 -0.61 5.47 -10.00
CA GLY A 105 -0.44 4.02 -10.05
C GLY A 105 0.59 3.47 -9.08
N PHE A 106 1.65 4.23 -8.79
CA PHE A 106 2.66 3.83 -7.81
C PHE A 106 2.11 3.92 -6.38
N ASN A 107 1.37 5.00 -6.06
CA ASN A 107 0.69 5.15 -4.77
C ASN A 107 -0.32 4.03 -4.53
N GLU A 108 -1.14 3.70 -5.52
CA GLU A 108 -2.11 2.62 -5.46
C GLU A 108 -1.42 1.28 -5.21
N GLY A 109 -0.34 1.00 -5.95
CA GLY A 109 0.47 -0.19 -5.77
C GLY A 109 1.05 -0.31 -4.36
N LEU A 110 1.62 0.76 -3.81
CA LEU A 110 2.18 0.76 -2.44
C LEU A 110 1.15 0.38 -1.38
N LEU A 111 -0.10 0.87 -1.50
CA LEU A 111 -1.19 0.54 -0.57
C LEU A 111 -1.60 -0.94 -0.61
N MET A 112 -1.23 -1.67 -1.67
CA MET A 112 -1.50 -3.10 -1.81
C MET A 112 -0.33 -3.98 -1.34
N MET A 113 0.87 -3.41 -1.14
CA MET A 113 2.08 -4.13 -0.78
C MET A 113 2.16 -4.40 0.72
N ASN A 114 2.64 -5.58 1.10
CA ASN A 114 3.07 -5.87 2.47
C ASN A 114 4.57 -5.60 2.62
N LYS A 115 4.97 -5.05 3.77
CA LYS A 115 6.37 -4.83 4.14
C LYS A 115 7.18 -6.13 4.02
N GLY A 116 8.37 -6.03 3.44
CA GLY A 116 9.29 -7.13 3.18
C GLY A 116 9.03 -7.87 1.88
N GLY A 117 8.00 -7.50 1.12
CA GLY A 117 7.66 -8.13 -0.15
C GLY A 117 8.25 -7.44 -1.37
N ARG A 118 8.29 -8.17 -2.49
CA ARG A 118 8.70 -7.68 -3.81
C ARG A 118 7.55 -7.83 -4.79
N TYR A 119 7.30 -6.77 -5.55
CA TYR A 119 6.11 -6.63 -6.38
C TYR A 119 6.45 -6.04 -7.74
N ARG A 120 5.62 -6.34 -8.73
CA ARG A 120 5.68 -5.74 -10.04
C ARG A 120 4.41 -4.94 -10.29
N LEU A 121 4.58 -3.71 -10.72
CA LEU A 121 3.51 -2.78 -11.06
C LEU A 121 3.60 -2.44 -12.53
N ARG A 122 2.57 -2.75 -13.31
CA ARG A 122 2.42 -2.22 -14.67
C ARG A 122 1.39 -1.11 -14.62
N ILE A 123 1.88 0.10 -14.82
CA ILE A 123 1.14 1.33 -14.64
C ILE A 123 0.77 1.87 -16.02
N PRO A 124 -0.54 1.90 -16.37
CA PRO A 124 -0.97 2.49 -17.61
C PRO A 124 -0.70 4.00 -17.65
N PRO A 125 -0.60 4.62 -18.82
CA PRO A 125 -0.26 6.04 -18.95
C PRO A 125 -1.11 6.98 -18.12
N ALA A 126 -2.42 6.72 -18.00
CA ALA A 126 -3.35 7.52 -17.22
C ALA A 126 -3.03 7.57 -15.71
N LEU A 127 -2.36 6.55 -15.18
CA LEU A 127 -1.90 6.47 -13.80
C LEU A 127 -0.41 6.80 -13.63
N GLY A 128 0.27 7.11 -14.72
CA GLY A 128 1.68 7.50 -14.78
C GLY A 128 1.87 8.95 -15.18
N TYR A 129 2.64 9.18 -16.24
CA TYR A 129 2.98 10.52 -16.75
C TYR A 129 2.10 10.99 -17.92
N GLY A 130 1.13 10.16 -18.37
CA GLY A 130 0.14 10.51 -19.38
C GLY A 130 0.71 10.99 -20.71
N GLU A 131 0.00 11.92 -21.34
CA GLU A 131 0.36 12.47 -22.64
C GLU A 131 1.60 13.36 -22.62
N ARG A 132 2.04 13.82 -21.46
CA ARG A 132 3.20 14.69 -21.33
C ARG A 132 4.52 13.94 -21.30
N GLY A 133 4.51 12.66 -20.84
CA GLY A 133 5.74 11.95 -20.53
C GLY A 133 6.52 12.64 -19.40
N ALA A 134 7.78 12.29 -19.21
CA ALA A 134 8.64 12.87 -18.19
C ALA A 134 10.13 12.82 -18.56
N GLY A 135 10.97 13.51 -17.75
CA GLY A 135 12.41 13.43 -17.85
C GLY A 135 12.99 13.98 -19.16
N GLY A 136 12.36 15.00 -19.77
CA GLY A 136 12.86 15.60 -21.02
C GLY A 136 12.85 14.63 -22.22
N GLY A 137 11.94 13.65 -22.22
CA GLY A 137 11.81 12.65 -23.29
C GLY A 137 12.31 11.26 -22.92
N VAL A 138 12.87 11.08 -21.73
CA VAL A 138 13.28 9.76 -21.21
C VAL A 138 12.04 8.82 -21.08
N ILE A 139 10.93 9.39 -20.63
CA ILE A 139 9.64 8.70 -20.62
C ILE A 139 8.77 9.35 -21.70
N PRO A 140 8.50 8.65 -22.81
CA PRO A 140 7.72 9.22 -23.91
C PRO A 140 6.24 9.42 -23.53
N PRO A 141 5.52 10.26 -24.29
CA PRO A 141 4.07 10.38 -24.13
C PRO A 141 3.35 9.04 -24.21
N ASN A 142 2.36 8.87 -23.33
CA ASN A 142 1.53 7.65 -23.24
C ASN A 142 2.33 6.37 -23.02
N ALA A 143 3.46 6.43 -22.34
CA ALA A 143 4.23 5.26 -21.97
C ALA A 143 3.56 4.46 -20.85
N GLU A 144 3.46 3.14 -21.01
CA GLU A 144 3.20 2.21 -19.93
C GLU A 144 4.51 2.02 -19.15
N LEU A 145 4.42 2.04 -17.83
CA LEU A 145 5.58 1.90 -16.94
C LEU A 145 5.53 0.56 -16.23
N ASP A 146 6.66 -0.12 -16.20
CA ASP A 146 6.84 -1.41 -15.52
C ASP A 146 7.82 -1.22 -14.36
N PHE A 147 7.32 -1.22 -13.14
CA PHE A 147 8.14 -1.10 -11.94
C PHE A 147 8.26 -2.44 -11.22
N THR A 148 9.48 -2.80 -10.86
CA THR A 148 9.74 -3.81 -9.84
C THR A 148 10.10 -3.09 -8.55
N VAL A 149 9.32 -3.29 -7.49
CA VAL A 149 9.44 -2.57 -6.22
C VAL A 149 9.58 -3.55 -5.07
N THR A 150 10.53 -3.30 -4.17
CA THR A 150 10.61 -4.00 -2.89
C THR A 150 10.27 -3.02 -1.77
N LEU A 151 9.24 -3.30 -1.00
CA LEU A 151 8.87 -2.51 0.17
C LEU A 151 9.71 -2.97 1.36
N VAL A 152 10.81 -2.28 1.63
CA VAL A 152 11.79 -2.66 2.64
C VAL A 152 11.27 -2.37 4.05
N ASP A 153 10.76 -1.17 4.26
CA ASP A 153 10.26 -0.74 5.57
C ASP A 153 9.15 0.30 5.46
N ILE A 154 8.38 0.42 6.53
CA ILE A 154 7.36 1.45 6.72
C ILE A 154 7.78 2.21 7.98
N ALA A 155 8.09 3.50 7.82
CA ALA A 155 8.41 4.32 8.98
C ALA A 155 7.15 4.44 9.86
N SER A 156 7.31 4.11 11.14
CA SER A 156 6.24 4.31 12.12
C SER A 156 5.90 5.80 12.16
N SER A 157 4.63 6.13 11.98
CA SER A 157 4.09 7.47 12.26
C SER A 157 4.01 7.66 13.79
N GLY A 158 5.16 7.44 14.46
CA GLY A 158 5.26 7.83 15.87
C GLY A 158 5.25 9.36 15.95
N PRO A 159 4.65 9.97 16.99
CA PRO A 159 4.82 11.39 17.23
C PRO A 159 6.32 11.69 17.19
N ALA A 160 6.70 12.72 16.43
CA ALA A 160 8.08 13.17 16.38
C ALA A 160 8.57 13.25 17.82
N ARG A 161 9.54 12.38 18.18
CA ARG A 161 10.13 12.42 19.51
C ARG A 161 10.75 13.79 19.62
N MET A 162 10.05 14.70 20.27
CA MET A 162 10.60 15.98 20.68
C MET A 162 11.87 15.63 21.48
N LEU A 163 13.02 15.91 20.89
CA LEU A 163 14.27 15.93 21.63
C LEU A 163 14.07 16.95 22.76
N PRO A 164 14.33 16.58 24.01
CA PRO A 164 14.27 17.57 25.09
C PRO A 164 15.25 18.70 24.72
N PRO A 165 14.90 19.96 25.03
CA PRO A 165 15.83 21.06 24.82
C PRO A 165 17.12 20.72 25.58
N SER A 166 18.26 20.83 24.87
CA SER A 166 19.56 20.72 25.51
C SER A 166 19.72 21.92 26.44
N ASP A 167 19.60 21.68 27.72
CA ASP A 167 19.99 22.65 28.73
C ASP A 167 21.52 22.89 28.60
N ASN A 168 21.81 24.13 28.20
CA ASN A 168 23.18 24.69 28.28
C ASN A 168 23.19 25.76 29.33
#